data_53acaf23a76283859971b92b25cc105f
#
_entry.id   53acaf23a76283859971b92b25cc105f
#
_cell.length_a   1.000
_cell.length_b   1.000
_cell.length_c   1.000
_cell.angle_alpha   90.00
_cell.angle_beta   90.00
_cell.angle_gamma   90.00
#
_symmetry.space_group_name_H-M   'P 1'
#
loop_
_entity.id
_entity.type
_entity.pdbx_description
1 polymer ?
#
loop_
_entity_poly.entity_id
_entity_poly.type
_entity_poly.pdbx_seq_one_letter_code
_entity_poly.pdbx_strand_id
1 'polypeptide(L)'
;MSLVAGSYERFIWGFKLKTLKNHHSQLKPLTLTPLFTFPSHTAPVKSVAVSGSAAASGGADDTIKLYDLSTSAEIGSFTDHSASVTALSFFTPPSLSFPRNLISASDDGHVCIYDADPFIHLKTIKAHKKGVNDLSIHPSGKLALTVGRDSCLAMLNLVRGRRSFYCRLDKEASIVEFGLGGDKFFMVMDEKVSVHEAEDARLVLEMGCGKRVLCAAPGTNGLLFTGGEDRALKAWDTTSGKVAYSIEDAHSARVKGIVVLTGSNADCGDADPYMVASASSDGVIRVWDVRMANKENPIPLAEACTKSRLTCLAGSSLKSVRQPKLGASAIDKEQDAGAEDSQIHQ
;
A
#
# COMPACT_ATOMS: atom_id res chain seq x y z
N MET A 1 4.57 -12.13 -1.14
CA MET A 1 3.74 -10.92 -1.04
C MET A 1 2.46 -11.25 -0.31
N SER A 2 1.97 -10.33 0.51
CA SER A 2 0.68 -10.46 1.19
C SER A 2 -0.28 -9.39 0.70
N LEU A 3 -1.54 -9.76 0.49
CA LEU A 3 -2.64 -8.85 0.14
C LEU A 3 -3.68 -8.90 1.24
N VAL A 4 -4.25 -7.75 1.59
CA VAL A 4 -5.35 -7.63 2.55
C VAL A 4 -6.46 -6.84 1.91
N ALA A 5 -7.68 -7.38 1.96
CA ALA A 5 -8.87 -6.76 1.41
C ALA A 5 -9.93 -6.56 2.50
N GLY A 6 -10.57 -5.41 2.49
CA GLY A 6 -11.74 -5.12 3.31
C GLY A 6 -13.03 -5.29 2.53
N SER A 7 -14.13 -5.60 3.22
CA SER A 7 -15.44 -5.79 2.59
C SER A 7 -16.54 -4.94 3.23
N TYR A 8 -17.62 -4.75 2.46
CA TYR A 8 -18.84 -4.13 2.95
C TYR A 8 -19.52 -4.95 4.03
N GLU A 9 -19.38 -6.27 3.96
CA GLU A 9 -19.91 -7.24 4.93
C GLU A 9 -19.07 -7.33 6.21
N ARG A 10 -18.17 -6.38 6.47
CA ARG A 10 -17.40 -6.22 7.70
C ARG A 10 -16.24 -7.20 7.88
N PHE A 11 -15.95 -8.02 6.88
CA PHE A 11 -14.84 -8.97 6.91
C PHE A 11 -13.54 -8.37 6.38
N ILE A 12 -12.45 -8.83 6.98
CA ILE A 12 -11.09 -8.64 6.48
C ILE A 12 -10.58 -9.99 5.96
N TRP A 13 -10.02 -9.95 4.75
CA TRP A 13 -9.49 -11.10 4.05
C TRP A 13 -7.99 -10.92 3.85
N GLY A 14 -7.19 -11.88 4.33
CA GLY A 14 -5.76 -11.95 4.07
C GLY A 14 -5.43 -13.02 3.03
N PHE A 15 -4.55 -12.71 2.08
CA PHE A 15 -4.07 -13.64 1.05
C PHE A 15 -2.55 -13.56 0.94
N LYS A 16 -1.95 -14.70 0.61
CA LYS A 16 -0.53 -14.80 0.25
C LYS A 16 -0.40 -15.14 -1.23
N LEU A 17 0.29 -14.28 -1.97
CA LEU A 17 0.66 -14.53 -3.36
C LEU A 17 1.90 -15.41 -3.38
N LYS A 18 1.81 -16.60 -4.00
CA LYS A 18 2.90 -17.58 -4.14
C LYS A 18 3.12 -17.89 -5.60
N THR A 19 4.37 -18.12 -5.97
CA THR A 19 4.76 -18.69 -7.25
C THR A 19 4.79 -20.21 -7.13
N LEU A 20 4.08 -20.92 -7.99
CA LEU A 20 4.17 -22.37 -8.05
C LEU A 20 5.47 -22.77 -8.77
N LYS A 21 6.25 -23.64 -8.13
CA LYS A 21 7.46 -24.22 -8.72
C LYS A 21 7.04 -25.37 -9.66
N ASN A 22 6.73 -25.05 -10.93
CA ASN A 22 6.55 -26.08 -11.95
C ASN A 22 7.83 -26.20 -12.76
N HIS A 23 8.43 -27.40 -12.81
CA HIS A 23 9.68 -27.68 -13.50
C HIS A 23 9.59 -27.68 -15.05
N HIS A 24 8.40 -27.51 -15.65
CA HIS A 24 8.21 -27.73 -17.09
C HIS A 24 7.56 -26.58 -17.88
N SER A 25 7.27 -25.41 -17.30
CA SER A 25 6.72 -24.27 -18.05
C SER A 25 7.53 -22.99 -17.85
N GLN A 26 7.73 -22.23 -18.93
CA GLN A 26 8.40 -20.92 -18.89
C GLN A 26 7.58 -19.85 -18.13
N LEU A 27 6.28 -20.05 -17.96
CA LEU A 27 5.40 -19.20 -17.16
C LEU A 27 5.26 -19.81 -15.77
N LYS A 28 5.72 -19.11 -14.75
CA LYS A 28 5.56 -19.48 -13.34
C LYS A 28 4.12 -19.17 -12.92
N PRO A 29 3.23 -20.15 -12.76
CA PRO A 29 1.86 -19.87 -12.36
C PRO A 29 1.84 -19.28 -10.94
N LEU A 30 1.04 -18.21 -10.78
CA LEU A 30 0.82 -17.55 -9.50
C LEU A 30 -0.44 -18.10 -8.84
N THR A 31 -0.48 -18.15 -7.54
CA THR A 31 -1.68 -18.50 -6.76
C THR A 31 -1.86 -17.56 -5.58
N LEU A 32 -3.12 -17.19 -5.31
CA LEU A 32 -3.56 -16.51 -4.12
C LEU A 32 -4.05 -17.54 -3.09
N THR A 33 -3.28 -17.75 -2.03
CA THR A 33 -3.67 -18.66 -0.94
C THR A 33 -4.24 -17.85 0.21
N PRO A 34 -5.45 -18.21 0.75
CA PRO A 34 -6.00 -17.56 1.93
C PRO A 34 -5.07 -17.70 3.12
N LEU A 35 -4.91 -16.62 3.90
CA LEU A 35 -4.20 -16.61 5.17
C LEU A 35 -5.18 -16.60 6.33
N PHE A 36 -6.15 -15.68 6.32
CA PHE A 36 -7.16 -15.52 7.35
C PHE A 36 -8.40 -14.83 6.81
N THR A 37 -9.47 -14.95 7.58
CA THR A 37 -10.73 -14.23 7.39
C THR A 37 -11.27 -13.89 8.76
N PHE A 38 -11.48 -12.59 9.05
CA PHE A 38 -12.00 -12.13 10.34
C PHE A 38 -13.22 -11.23 10.17
N PRO A 39 -14.30 -11.43 10.94
CA PRO A 39 -15.40 -10.50 11.08
C PRO A 39 -15.02 -9.37 12.07
N SER A 40 -14.01 -8.59 11.73
CA SER A 40 -13.32 -7.69 12.67
C SER A 40 -14.09 -6.41 13.01
N HIS A 41 -14.98 -5.97 12.13
CA HIS A 41 -15.69 -4.70 12.29
C HIS A 41 -17.19 -4.91 12.51
N THR A 42 -17.86 -3.94 13.17
CA THR A 42 -19.31 -3.92 13.33
C THR A 42 -20.04 -3.19 12.19
N ALA A 43 -19.28 -2.44 11.36
CA ALA A 43 -19.76 -1.74 10.18
C ALA A 43 -18.82 -1.99 8.98
N PRO A 44 -19.16 -1.55 7.75
CA PRO A 44 -18.33 -1.79 6.57
C PRO A 44 -16.89 -1.30 6.74
N VAL A 45 -15.93 -2.10 6.25
CA VAL A 45 -14.53 -1.69 6.17
C VAL A 45 -14.38 -0.63 5.09
N LYS A 46 -13.68 0.44 5.39
CA LYS A 46 -13.46 1.59 4.48
C LYS A 46 -12.06 1.63 3.91
N SER A 47 -11.07 1.31 4.74
CA SER A 47 -9.66 1.39 4.37
C SER A 47 -8.86 0.23 4.95
N VAL A 48 -7.79 -0.13 4.26
CA VAL A 48 -6.79 -1.10 4.72
C VAL A 48 -5.41 -0.59 4.39
N ALA A 49 -4.46 -0.90 5.23
CA ALA A 49 -3.04 -0.64 5.00
C ALA A 49 -2.22 -1.87 5.36
N VAL A 50 -1.12 -2.10 4.63
CA VAL A 50 -0.21 -3.23 4.85
C VAL A 50 1.23 -2.76 4.69
N SER A 51 2.09 -3.12 5.63
CA SER A 51 3.53 -2.92 5.51
C SER A 51 4.30 -4.00 6.27
N GLY A 52 5.20 -4.70 5.58
CA GLY A 52 5.91 -5.83 6.17
C GLY A 52 4.95 -6.91 6.65
N SER A 53 5.05 -7.25 7.94
CA SER A 53 4.11 -8.17 8.62
C SER A 53 2.93 -7.46 9.29
N ALA A 54 2.92 -6.13 9.33
CA ALA A 54 1.82 -5.38 9.93
C ALA A 54 0.71 -5.09 8.92
N ALA A 55 -0.55 -5.23 9.36
CA ALA A 55 -1.71 -4.77 8.63
C ALA A 55 -2.66 -4.02 9.55
N ALA A 56 -3.41 -3.07 9.00
CA ALA A 56 -4.44 -2.33 9.70
C ALA A 56 -5.69 -2.21 8.83
N SER A 57 -6.86 -2.20 9.46
CA SER A 57 -8.14 -1.89 8.81
C SER A 57 -8.88 -0.80 9.56
N GLY A 58 -9.52 0.09 8.81
CA GLY A 58 -10.39 1.15 9.31
C GLY A 58 -11.83 0.90 8.88
N GLY A 59 -12.73 0.97 9.85
CA GLY A 59 -14.15 0.71 9.68
C GLY A 59 -15.00 1.97 9.66
N ALA A 60 -16.24 1.81 9.21
CA ALA A 60 -17.29 2.80 9.41
C ALA A 60 -17.85 2.78 10.85
N ASP A 61 -17.30 1.93 11.70
CA ASP A 61 -17.52 1.84 13.15
C ASP A 61 -16.49 2.63 13.96
N ASP A 62 -15.82 3.57 13.33
CA ASP A 62 -14.86 4.51 13.91
C ASP A 62 -13.61 3.84 14.52
N THR A 63 -13.46 2.52 14.31
CA THR A 63 -12.37 1.73 14.87
C THR A 63 -11.28 1.42 13.85
N ILE A 64 -10.06 1.31 14.33
CA ILE A 64 -8.92 0.76 13.60
C ILE A 64 -8.56 -0.57 14.24
N LYS A 65 -8.47 -1.62 13.45
CA LYS A 65 -8.02 -2.96 13.89
C LYS A 65 -6.63 -3.23 13.35
N LEU A 66 -5.81 -3.90 14.15
CA LEU A 66 -4.41 -4.20 13.86
C LEU A 66 -4.20 -5.70 13.77
N TYR A 67 -3.39 -6.14 12.81
CA TYR A 67 -3.12 -7.55 12.54
C TYR A 67 -1.63 -7.79 12.33
N ASP A 68 -1.18 -8.96 12.79
CA ASP A 68 0.11 -9.51 12.39
C ASP A 68 -0.09 -10.58 11.32
N LEU A 69 0.43 -10.34 10.12
CA LEU A 69 0.33 -11.25 8.99
C LEU A 69 1.23 -12.47 9.12
N SER A 70 2.22 -12.47 10.03
CA SER A 70 3.11 -13.60 10.28
C SER A 70 2.43 -14.67 11.11
N THR A 71 1.66 -14.26 12.11
CA THR A 71 0.88 -15.13 12.99
C THR A 71 -0.57 -15.29 12.53
N SER A 72 -1.00 -14.45 11.55
CA SER A 72 -2.39 -14.37 11.10
C SER A 72 -3.35 -14.09 12.27
N ALA A 73 -3.01 -13.15 13.14
CA ALA A 73 -3.78 -12.81 14.33
C ALA A 73 -4.13 -11.31 14.39
N GLU A 74 -5.28 -10.98 14.98
CA GLU A 74 -5.61 -9.62 15.41
C GLU A 74 -4.82 -9.32 16.70
N ILE A 75 -4.07 -8.21 16.73
CA ILE A 75 -3.17 -7.84 17.83
C ILE A 75 -3.66 -6.66 18.66
N GLY A 76 -4.65 -5.92 18.19
CA GLY A 76 -5.19 -4.79 18.92
C GLY A 76 -6.15 -3.92 18.13
N SER A 77 -6.61 -2.84 18.76
CA SER A 77 -7.49 -1.86 18.12
C SER A 77 -7.31 -0.47 18.71
N PHE A 78 -7.63 0.55 17.90
CA PHE A 78 -7.70 1.95 18.30
C PHE A 78 -9.13 2.49 18.12
N THR A 79 -9.52 3.40 19.02
CA THR A 79 -10.85 4.06 19.03
C THR A 79 -10.71 5.57 19.21
N ASP A 80 -9.66 6.16 18.64
CA ASP A 80 -9.35 7.60 18.80
C ASP A 80 -10.16 8.49 17.87
N HIS A 81 -10.82 7.93 16.86
CA HIS A 81 -11.71 8.65 15.95
C HIS A 81 -13.15 8.64 16.45
N SER A 82 -13.92 9.65 16.06
CA SER A 82 -15.35 9.80 16.39
C SER A 82 -16.26 9.65 15.17
N ALA A 83 -15.71 9.25 14.02
CA ALA A 83 -16.41 8.94 12.79
C ALA A 83 -15.60 7.97 11.93
N SER A 84 -16.21 7.48 10.83
CA SER A 84 -15.62 6.47 9.93
C SER A 84 -14.16 6.75 9.59
N VAL A 85 -13.31 5.73 9.70
CA VAL A 85 -11.91 5.78 9.29
C VAL A 85 -11.80 5.62 7.78
N THR A 86 -11.53 6.70 7.07
CA THR A 86 -11.59 6.78 5.61
C THR A 86 -10.30 6.34 4.92
N ALA A 87 -9.15 6.63 5.53
CA ALA A 87 -7.85 6.27 4.98
C ALA A 87 -6.88 5.83 6.07
N LEU A 88 -6.00 4.88 5.71
CA LEU A 88 -4.91 4.37 6.53
C LEU A 88 -3.65 4.28 5.69
N SER A 89 -2.51 4.65 6.25
CA SER A 89 -1.22 4.50 5.60
C SER A 89 -0.13 4.20 6.62
N PHE A 90 0.72 3.21 6.32
CA PHE A 90 1.93 2.95 7.06
C PHE A 90 3.11 3.70 6.46
N PHE A 91 3.96 4.23 7.31
CA PHE A 91 5.28 4.70 6.92
C PHE A 91 6.36 3.72 7.39
N THR A 92 7.14 3.21 6.43
CA THR A 92 8.26 2.31 6.69
C THR A 92 9.51 2.93 6.09
N PRO A 93 10.46 3.39 6.93
CA PRO A 93 11.76 3.85 6.46
C PRO A 93 12.46 2.75 5.65
N PRO A 94 13.26 3.09 4.60
CA PRO A 94 13.95 2.10 3.79
C PRO A 94 14.91 1.18 4.56
N SER A 95 15.39 1.64 5.73
CA SER A 95 16.28 0.88 6.62
C SER A 95 15.57 -0.14 7.51
N LEU A 96 14.23 -0.09 7.60
CA LEU A 96 13.43 -0.95 8.48
C LEU A 96 12.61 -1.95 7.67
N SER A 97 12.38 -3.13 8.25
CA SER A 97 11.47 -4.15 7.71
C SER A 97 10.06 -4.07 8.30
N PHE A 98 9.91 -3.36 9.43
CA PHE A 98 8.66 -3.13 10.13
C PHE A 98 8.28 -1.64 10.04
N PRO A 99 7.00 -1.29 9.94
CA PRO A 99 6.60 0.11 9.86
C PRO A 99 6.97 0.88 11.13
N ARG A 100 7.35 2.14 10.96
CA ARG A 100 7.61 3.03 12.07
C ARG A 100 6.35 3.71 12.58
N ASN A 101 5.49 4.15 11.65
CA ASN A 101 4.26 4.85 12.01
C ASN A 101 3.08 4.30 11.21
N LEU A 102 1.90 4.33 11.85
CA LEU A 102 0.60 4.26 11.21
C LEU A 102 -0.04 5.63 11.28
N ILE A 103 -0.64 6.07 10.18
CA ILE A 103 -1.39 7.32 10.10
C ILE A 103 -2.78 7.01 9.60
N SER A 104 -3.78 7.53 10.29
CA SER A 104 -5.19 7.37 9.94
C SER A 104 -5.86 8.70 9.67
N ALA A 105 -6.86 8.70 8.82
CA ALA A 105 -7.73 9.83 8.55
C ALA A 105 -9.20 9.42 8.70
N SER A 106 -10.06 10.35 9.10
CA SER A 106 -11.46 10.07 9.39
C SER A 106 -12.42 11.14 8.89
N ASP A 107 -13.66 10.73 8.77
CA ASP A 107 -14.82 11.62 8.52
C ASP A 107 -15.04 12.67 9.62
N ASP A 108 -14.38 12.56 10.79
CA ASP A 108 -14.36 13.58 11.84
C ASP A 108 -13.47 14.79 11.53
N GLY A 109 -12.73 14.74 10.40
CA GLY A 109 -11.85 15.82 9.96
C GLY A 109 -10.45 15.79 10.60
N HIS A 110 -10.16 14.75 11.40
CA HIS A 110 -8.88 14.57 12.07
C HIS A 110 -8.02 13.51 11.39
N VAL A 111 -6.72 13.66 11.61
CA VAL A 111 -5.67 12.68 11.28
C VAL A 111 -4.97 12.32 12.57
N CYS A 112 -4.88 11.03 12.86
CA CYS A 112 -4.16 10.49 14.00
C CYS A 112 -2.84 9.87 13.56
N ILE A 113 -1.80 10.06 14.36
CA ILE A 113 -0.47 9.51 14.18
C ILE A 113 -0.22 8.52 15.31
N TYR A 114 0.18 7.30 14.95
CA TYR A 114 0.54 6.25 15.89
C TYR A 114 1.99 5.82 15.67
N ASP A 115 2.69 5.50 16.74
CA ASP A 115 3.88 4.65 16.66
C ASP A 115 3.42 3.23 16.32
N ALA A 116 4.18 2.48 15.55
CA ALA A 116 3.84 1.12 15.17
C ALA A 116 4.64 0.06 15.95
N ASP A 117 5.60 0.48 16.79
CA ASP A 117 6.39 -0.42 17.64
C ASP A 117 6.80 0.26 18.97
N PRO A 118 6.03 0.06 20.06
CA PRO A 118 4.72 -0.60 20.12
C PRO A 118 3.61 0.31 19.56
N PHE A 119 2.47 -0.29 19.21
CA PHE A 119 1.33 0.50 18.71
C PHE A 119 0.77 1.43 19.79
N ILE A 120 1.08 2.73 19.67
CA ILE A 120 0.67 3.78 20.64
C ILE A 120 0.20 5.02 19.87
N HIS A 121 -0.91 5.63 20.31
CA HIS A 121 -1.35 6.93 19.80
C HIS A 121 -0.36 8.02 20.21
N LEU A 122 0.15 8.76 19.22
CA LEU A 122 1.11 9.86 19.47
C LEU A 122 0.43 11.22 19.41
N LYS A 123 -0.40 11.47 18.39
CA LYS A 123 -0.99 12.78 18.18
C LYS A 123 -2.21 12.76 17.27
N THR A 124 -3.17 13.63 17.57
CA THR A 124 -4.31 13.97 16.72
C THR A 124 -4.13 15.36 16.13
N ILE A 125 -4.35 15.51 14.82
CA ILE A 125 -4.23 16.75 14.06
C ILE A 125 -5.58 17.06 13.42
N LYS A 126 -6.13 18.25 13.63
CA LYS A 126 -7.29 18.73 12.89
C LYS A 126 -6.84 19.14 11.49
N ALA A 127 -7.05 18.23 10.52
CA ALA A 127 -6.62 18.42 9.15
C ALA A 127 -7.64 19.25 8.35
N HIS A 128 -8.93 18.95 8.44
CA HIS A 128 -10.00 19.54 7.67
C HIS A 128 -11.14 20.07 8.56
N LYS A 129 -12.00 20.93 7.97
CA LYS A 129 -13.21 21.43 8.63
C LYS A 129 -14.37 20.44 8.56
N LYS A 130 -14.36 19.57 7.54
CA LYS A 130 -15.27 18.45 7.31
C LYS A 130 -14.46 17.16 7.28
N GLY A 131 -15.09 16.04 6.92
CA GLY A 131 -14.42 14.75 6.82
C GLY A 131 -13.22 14.75 5.89
N VAL A 132 -12.24 13.94 6.22
CA VAL A 132 -11.10 13.64 5.34
C VAL A 132 -11.50 12.51 4.40
N ASN A 133 -11.26 12.67 3.10
CA ASN A 133 -11.55 11.64 2.11
C ASN A 133 -10.38 10.66 1.96
N ASP A 134 -9.15 11.19 1.90
CA ASP A 134 -7.96 10.38 1.66
C ASP A 134 -6.69 11.03 2.21
N LEU A 135 -5.64 10.21 2.35
CA LEU A 135 -4.37 10.53 2.96
C LEU A 135 -3.23 9.81 2.24
N SER A 136 -2.19 10.54 1.85
CA SER A 136 -0.94 9.94 1.34
C SER A 136 0.28 10.50 2.06
N ILE A 137 1.22 9.61 2.40
CA ILE A 137 2.47 9.97 3.08
C ILE A 137 3.57 10.14 2.03
N HIS A 138 4.30 11.26 2.11
CA HIS A 138 5.49 11.47 1.29
C HIS A 138 6.56 10.39 1.58
N PRO A 139 7.32 9.90 0.60
CA PRO A 139 8.33 8.85 0.80
C PRO A 139 9.38 9.17 1.88
N SER A 140 9.64 10.47 2.17
CA SER A 140 10.51 10.87 3.28
C SER A 140 9.93 10.61 4.67
N GLY A 141 8.64 10.34 4.81
CA GLY A 141 7.93 10.20 6.08
C GLY A 141 7.77 11.47 6.90
N LYS A 142 8.16 12.64 6.35
CA LYS A 142 8.11 13.92 7.07
C LYS A 142 6.83 14.70 6.83
N LEU A 143 6.18 14.46 5.70
CA LEU A 143 5.01 15.18 5.23
C LEU A 143 3.92 14.18 4.82
N ALA A 144 2.66 14.61 4.92
CA ALA A 144 1.53 13.93 4.33
C ALA A 144 0.60 14.94 3.66
N LEU A 145 -0.05 14.54 2.57
CA LEU A 145 -1.14 15.25 1.94
C LEU A 145 -2.46 14.62 2.35
N THR A 146 -3.48 15.45 2.52
CA THR A 146 -4.85 15.00 2.78
C THR A 146 -5.82 15.83 1.96
N VAL A 147 -6.88 15.21 1.48
CA VAL A 147 -8.00 15.86 0.79
C VAL A 147 -9.28 15.63 1.58
N GLY A 148 -10.15 16.60 1.60
CA GLY A 148 -11.35 16.54 2.43
C GLY A 148 -12.62 16.98 1.72
N ARG A 149 -13.77 16.66 2.36
CA ARG A 149 -15.13 17.06 1.92
C ARG A 149 -15.38 18.56 1.99
N ASP A 150 -14.45 19.32 2.53
CA ASP A 150 -14.46 20.78 2.50
C ASP A 150 -13.85 21.34 1.19
N SER A 151 -13.60 20.48 0.20
CA SER A 151 -12.95 20.79 -1.07
C SER A 151 -11.61 21.50 -0.86
N CYS A 152 -10.82 20.96 0.03
CA CYS A 152 -9.49 21.50 0.34
C CYS A 152 -8.41 20.42 0.28
N LEU A 153 -7.20 20.85 -0.07
CA LEU A 153 -5.97 20.10 0.08
C LEU A 153 -5.22 20.64 1.31
N ALA A 154 -4.81 19.76 2.19
CA ALA A 154 -3.99 20.12 3.34
C ALA A 154 -2.67 19.36 3.32
N MET A 155 -1.58 20.01 3.69
CA MET A 155 -0.29 19.39 3.92
C MET A 155 -0.01 19.36 5.44
N LEU A 156 0.30 18.19 5.94
CA LEU A 156 0.63 17.95 7.33
C LEU A 156 2.14 17.77 7.47
N ASN A 157 2.73 18.47 8.44
CA ASN A 157 4.10 18.21 8.87
C ASN A 157 4.03 17.15 9.98
N LEU A 158 4.40 15.91 9.66
CA LEU A 158 4.32 14.77 10.58
C LEU A 158 5.33 14.85 11.71
N VAL A 159 6.51 15.47 11.48
CA VAL A 159 7.55 15.66 12.50
C VAL A 159 7.07 16.64 13.60
N ARG A 160 6.42 17.73 13.19
CA ARG A 160 5.88 18.73 14.13
C ARG A 160 4.47 18.39 14.60
N GLY A 161 3.79 17.44 13.96
CA GLY A 161 2.42 17.04 14.25
C GLY A 161 1.43 18.20 14.10
N ARG A 162 1.51 18.96 13.00
CA ARG A 162 0.61 20.08 12.71
C ARG A 162 0.39 20.26 11.21
N ARG A 163 -0.74 20.88 10.86
CA ARG A 163 -1.00 21.31 9.49
C ARG A 163 -0.07 22.46 9.13
N SER A 164 0.65 22.35 8.00
CA SER A 164 1.60 23.35 7.50
C SER A 164 1.05 24.16 6.34
N PHE A 165 0.16 23.59 5.54
CA PHE A 165 -0.45 24.24 4.39
C PHE A 165 -1.92 23.83 4.24
N TYR A 166 -2.72 24.71 3.64
CA TYR A 166 -4.14 24.47 3.41
C TYR A 166 -4.63 25.35 2.27
N CYS A 167 -5.11 24.76 1.19
CA CYS A 167 -5.64 25.49 0.07
C CYS A 167 -6.99 24.93 -0.36
N ARG A 168 -7.82 25.79 -0.93
CA ARG A 168 -9.12 25.43 -1.48
C ARG A 168 -8.95 24.90 -2.90
N LEU A 169 -9.64 23.84 -3.22
CA LEU A 169 -9.75 23.25 -4.55
C LEU A 169 -11.05 23.70 -5.21
N ASP A 170 -11.12 23.66 -6.52
CA ASP A 170 -12.34 23.99 -7.27
C ASP A 170 -13.43 22.95 -7.05
N LYS A 171 -13.04 21.68 -6.89
CA LYS A 171 -13.93 20.55 -6.61
C LYS A 171 -13.39 19.70 -5.47
N GLU A 172 -14.27 18.90 -4.88
CA GLU A 172 -13.89 17.89 -3.89
C GLU A 172 -13.02 16.81 -4.56
N ALA A 173 -11.82 16.57 -4.00
CA ALA A 173 -10.98 15.46 -4.39
C ALA A 173 -11.32 14.23 -3.54
N SER A 174 -11.39 13.07 -4.18
CA SER A 174 -11.68 11.79 -3.52
C SER A 174 -10.45 11.00 -3.12
N ILE A 175 -9.33 11.17 -3.85
CA ILE A 175 -8.07 10.44 -3.65
C ILE A 175 -6.92 11.43 -3.80
N VAL A 176 -5.89 11.25 -2.98
CA VAL A 176 -4.58 11.90 -3.12
C VAL A 176 -3.47 10.87 -2.93
N GLU A 177 -2.51 10.80 -3.85
CA GLU A 177 -1.39 9.87 -3.76
C GLU A 177 -0.08 10.53 -4.18
N PHE A 178 0.98 10.37 -3.38
CA PHE A 178 2.32 10.74 -3.82
C PHE A 178 2.85 9.74 -4.84
N GLY A 179 3.58 10.25 -5.83
CA GLY A 179 4.42 9.41 -6.66
C GLY A 179 5.53 8.73 -5.86
N LEU A 180 6.07 7.63 -6.38
CA LEU A 180 7.10 6.85 -5.68
C LEU A 180 8.38 7.66 -5.37
N GLY A 181 8.70 8.67 -6.19
CA GLY A 181 9.84 9.58 -5.96
C GLY A 181 9.53 10.69 -4.95
N GLY A 182 8.27 11.01 -4.73
CA GLY A 182 7.83 12.12 -3.89
C GLY A 182 7.90 13.50 -4.55
N ASP A 183 8.41 13.61 -5.77
CA ASP A 183 8.50 14.84 -6.56
C ASP A 183 7.14 15.28 -7.13
N LYS A 184 6.24 14.34 -7.30
CA LYS A 184 4.88 14.55 -7.82
C LYS A 184 3.83 13.94 -6.91
N PHE A 185 2.61 14.47 -7.00
CA PHE A 185 1.43 13.84 -6.41
C PHE A 185 0.25 13.88 -7.38
N PHE A 186 -0.66 12.97 -7.18
CA PHE A 186 -1.86 12.77 -7.99
C PHE A 186 -3.09 13.09 -7.17
N MET A 187 -4.06 13.78 -7.76
CA MET A 187 -5.39 13.95 -7.16
C MET A 187 -6.47 13.43 -8.10
N VAL A 188 -7.46 12.78 -7.53
CA VAL A 188 -8.63 12.29 -8.27
C VAL A 188 -9.84 13.14 -7.89
N MET A 189 -10.48 13.73 -8.91
CA MET A 189 -11.71 14.50 -8.79
C MET A 189 -12.74 13.91 -9.74
N ASP A 190 -13.55 12.97 -9.21
CA ASP A 190 -14.58 12.25 -9.95
C ASP A 190 -14.01 11.43 -11.13
N GLU A 191 -14.16 11.91 -12.38
CA GLU A 191 -13.67 11.26 -13.60
C GLU A 191 -12.31 11.79 -14.09
N LYS A 192 -11.69 12.70 -13.34
CA LYS A 192 -10.43 13.34 -13.70
C LYS A 192 -9.32 13.00 -12.72
N VAL A 193 -8.15 12.79 -13.26
CA VAL A 193 -6.91 12.66 -12.50
C VAL A 193 -5.98 13.80 -12.88
N SER A 194 -5.53 14.55 -11.89
CA SER A 194 -4.57 15.64 -12.05
C SER A 194 -3.21 15.25 -11.45
N VAL A 195 -2.15 15.62 -12.15
CA VAL A 195 -0.75 15.43 -11.76
C VAL A 195 -0.19 16.77 -11.34
N HIS A 196 0.40 16.86 -10.17
CA HIS A 196 0.97 18.08 -9.61
C HIS A 196 2.42 17.88 -9.19
N GLU A 197 3.22 18.94 -9.29
CA GLU A 197 4.53 19.00 -8.64
C GLU A 197 4.36 19.09 -7.12
N ALA A 198 5.18 18.37 -6.36
CA ALA A 198 5.06 18.34 -4.89
C ALA A 198 5.61 19.62 -4.23
N GLU A 199 6.50 20.36 -4.88
CA GLU A 199 7.17 21.53 -4.34
C GLU A 199 6.23 22.73 -4.23
N ASP A 200 5.46 23.04 -5.27
CA ASP A 200 4.61 24.24 -5.39
C ASP A 200 3.12 23.93 -5.64
N ALA A 201 2.76 22.64 -5.70
CA ALA A 201 1.42 22.13 -6.04
C ALA A 201 0.94 22.57 -7.43
N ARG A 202 1.83 22.96 -8.33
CA ARG A 202 1.49 23.37 -9.69
C ARG A 202 0.94 22.19 -10.48
N LEU A 203 -0.17 22.42 -11.18
CA LEU A 203 -0.74 21.46 -12.11
C LEU A 203 0.22 21.24 -13.29
N VAL A 204 0.61 20.00 -13.53
CA VAL A 204 1.44 19.55 -14.65
C VAL A 204 0.57 19.03 -15.77
N LEU A 205 -0.42 18.20 -15.45
CA LEU A 205 -1.20 17.47 -16.42
C LEU A 205 -2.57 17.10 -15.83
N GLU A 206 -3.60 17.06 -16.70
CA GLU A 206 -4.94 16.54 -16.35
C GLU A 206 -5.32 15.43 -17.34
N MET A 207 -5.83 14.32 -16.80
CA MET A 207 -6.23 13.13 -17.55
C MET A 207 -7.72 12.88 -17.32
N GLY A 208 -8.50 12.73 -18.40
CA GLY A 208 -9.91 12.38 -18.36
C GLY A 208 -10.10 10.87 -18.45
N CYS A 209 -10.67 10.25 -17.42
CA CYS A 209 -10.88 8.80 -17.35
C CYS A 209 -12.24 8.35 -17.93
N GLY A 210 -13.16 9.29 -18.21
CA GLY A 210 -14.47 9.06 -18.81
C GLY A 210 -15.52 8.46 -17.87
N LYS A 211 -15.13 7.84 -16.77
CA LYS A 211 -15.95 7.32 -15.68
C LYS A 211 -15.28 7.63 -14.34
N ARG A 212 -16.08 7.61 -13.28
CA ARG A 212 -15.58 7.87 -11.93
C ARG A 212 -14.48 6.91 -11.52
N VAL A 213 -13.34 7.47 -11.13
CA VAL A 213 -12.19 6.73 -10.60
C VAL A 213 -12.41 6.49 -9.10
N LEU A 214 -12.21 5.26 -8.66
CA LEU A 214 -12.46 4.83 -7.28
C LEU A 214 -11.20 4.36 -6.56
N CYS A 215 -10.14 4.08 -7.30
CA CYS A 215 -8.82 3.74 -6.77
C CYS A 215 -7.74 4.14 -7.76
N ALA A 216 -6.60 4.54 -7.23
CA ALA A 216 -5.41 4.89 -7.98
C ALA A 216 -4.18 4.36 -7.23
N ALA A 217 -3.15 3.95 -7.96
CA ALA A 217 -1.89 3.50 -7.40
C ALA A 217 -0.72 3.93 -8.29
N PRO A 218 0.26 4.68 -7.76
CA PRO A 218 1.45 5.04 -8.51
C PRO A 218 2.33 3.81 -8.75
N GLY A 219 2.78 3.68 -10.00
CA GLY A 219 3.71 2.65 -10.43
C GLY A 219 5.11 3.21 -10.68
N THR A 220 6.05 2.33 -11.01
CA THR A 220 7.38 2.73 -11.50
C THR A 220 7.30 3.23 -12.93
N ASN A 221 8.40 3.82 -13.42
CA ASN A 221 8.54 4.30 -14.81
C ASN A 221 7.48 5.34 -15.23
N GLY A 222 7.02 6.18 -14.30
CA GLY A 222 6.03 7.21 -14.61
C GLY A 222 4.63 6.67 -14.91
N LEU A 223 4.28 5.47 -14.50
CA LEU A 223 2.95 4.91 -14.65
C LEU A 223 2.05 5.24 -13.46
N LEU A 224 0.78 5.48 -13.74
CA LEU A 224 -0.29 5.58 -12.74
C LEU A 224 -1.39 4.58 -13.11
N PHE A 225 -1.73 3.70 -12.19
CA PHE A 225 -2.81 2.74 -12.38
C PHE A 225 -4.11 3.29 -11.79
N THR A 226 -5.20 3.14 -12.52
CA THR A 226 -6.53 3.58 -12.09
C THR A 226 -7.57 2.48 -12.32
N GLY A 227 -8.57 2.46 -11.45
CA GLY A 227 -9.76 1.63 -11.59
C GLY A 227 -10.98 2.33 -11.04
N GLY A 228 -12.14 1.97 -11.52
CA GLY A 228 -13.35 2.68 -11.15
C GLY A 228 -14.64 2.02 -11.61
N GLU A 229 -15.61 2.86 -11.96
CA GLU A 229 -16.96 2.43 -12.39
C GLU A 229 -16.98 1.86 -13.80
N ASP A 230 -15.93 2.08 -14.59
CA ASP A 230 -15.76 1.50 -15.92
C ASP A 230 -15.40 0.01 -15.88
N ARG A 231 -15.12 -0.55 -14.69
CA ARG A 231 -14.72 -1.95 -14.47
C ARG A 231 -13.38 -2.32 -15.11
N ALA A 232 -12.72 -1.35 -15.73
CA ALA A 232 -11.43 -1.50 -16.38
C ALA A 232 -10.27 -1.25 -15.41
N LEU A 233 -9.12 -1.78 -15.75
CA LEU A 233 -7.83 -1.45 -15.17
C LEU A 233 -7.01 -0.70 -16.22
N LYS A 234 -6.72 0.57 -15.97
CA LYS A 234 -5.96 1.42 -16.89
C LYS A 234 -4.63 1.83 -16.29
N ALA A 235 -3.57 1.79 -17.09
CA ALA A 235 -2.26 2.33 -16.78
C ALA A 235 -2.02 3.56 -17.64
N TRP A 236 -1.75 4.67 -17.01
CA TRP A 236 -1.51 5.97 -17.64
C TRP A 236 -0.03 6.30 -17.61
N ASP A 237 0.50 6.79 -18.71
CA ASP A 237 1.79 7.45 -18.72
C ASP A 237 1.61 8.88 -18.20
N THR A 238 2.18 9.19 -17.05
CA THR A 238 2.06 10.48 -16.38
C THR A 238 2.87 11.59 -17.05
N THR A 239 3.65 11.27 -18.07
CA THR A 239 4.40 12.25 -18.86
C THR A 239 3.58 12.74 -20.05
N SER A 240 2.96 11.81 -20.78
CA SER A 240 2.16 12.13 -21.97
C SER A 240 0.67 12.31 -21.69
N GLY A 241 0.17 11.84 -20.54
CA GLY A 241 -1.26 11.83 -20.20
C GLY A 241 -2.09 10.81 -20.97
N LYS A 242 -1.44 9.87 -21.66
CA LYS A 242 -2.11 8.87 -22.48
C LYS A 242 -2.20 7.53 -21.75
N VAL A 243 -3.23 6.75 -22.11
CA VAL A 243 -3.34 5.36 -21.64
C VAL A 243 -2.26 4.53 -22.32
N ALA A 244 -1.38 3.95 -21.50
CA ALA A 244 -0.34 3.03 -21.96
C ALA A 244 -0.87 1.60 -22.12
N TYR A 245 -1.70 1.17 -21.15
CA TYR A 245 -2.32 -0.15 -21.11
C TYR A 245 -3.75 -0.05 -20.60
N SER A 246 -4.67 -0.85 -21.15
CA SER A 246 -6.05 -0.94 -20.69
C SER A 246 -6.51 -2.39 -20.73
N ILE A 247 -7.02 -2.88 -19.62
CA ILE A 247 -7.72 -4.16 -19.51
C ILE A 247 -9.18 -3.81 -19.30
N GLU A 248 -9.94 -3.85 -20.41
CA GLU A 248 -11.39 -3.63 -20.38
C GLU A 248 -12.07 -4.82 -19.73
N ASP A 249 -13.19 -4.57 -19.04
CA ASP A 249 -13.95 -5.61 -18.32
C ASP A 249 -13.07 -6.49 -17.41
N ALA A 250 -12.03 -5.88 -16.80
CA ALA A 250 -11.17 -6.57 -15.85
C ALA A 250 -11.96 -7.23 -14.70
N HIS A 251 -13.13 -6.70 -14.40
CA HIS A 251 -14.06 -7.21 -13.39
C HIS A 251 -15.52 -7.09 -13.87
N SER A 252 -16.42 -7.87 -13.25
CA SER A 252 -17.87 -7.78 -13.53
C SER A 252 -18.55 -6.59 -12.84
N ALA A 253 -17.89 -6.00 -11.80
CA ALA A 253 -18.34 -4.81 -11.09
C ALA A 253 -17.20 -3.78 -10.98
N ARG A 254 -17.50 -2.63 -10.36
CA ARG A 254 -16.55 -1.53 -10.18
C ARG A 254 -15.31 -1.96 -9.40
N VAL A 255 -14.13 -1.51 -9.87
CA VAL A 255 -12.84 -1.73 -9.21
C VAL A 255 -12.71 -0.79 -8.02
N LYS A 256 -12.37 -1.33 -6.84
CA LYS A 256 -12.34 -0.61 -5.55
C LYS A 256 -10.96 -0.52 -4.92
N GLY A 257 -10.01 -1.30 -5.39
CA GLY A 257 -8.65 -1.27 -4.89
C GLY A 257 -7.67 -1.76 -5.93
N ILE A 258 -6.53 -1.12 -5.99
CA ILE A 258 -5.40 -1.46 -6.85
C ILE A 258 -4.14 -1.43 -6.01
N VAL A 259 -3.28 -2.42 -6.20
CA VAL A 259 -1.95 -2.50 -5.60
C VAL A 259 -0.93 -2.88 -6.66
N VAL A 260 0.11 -2.07 -6.82
CA VAL A 260 1.25 -2.39 -7.69
C VAL A 260 2.15 -3.37 -6.96
N LEU A 261 2.41 -4.51 -7.57
CA LEU A 261 3.18 -5.60 -7.00
C LEU A 261 4.65 -5.46 -7.45
N THR A 262 5.45 -4.75 -6.67
CA THR A 262 6.90 -4.68 -6.93
C THR A 262 7.58 -5.94 -6.43
N GLY A 263 8.10 -6.76 -7.34
CA GLY A 263 8.83 -7.99 -6.99
C GLY A 263 10.18 -7.68 -6.33
N SER A 264 10.43 -8.24 -5.15
CA SER A 264 11.74 -8.22 -4.49
C SER A 264 12.50 -9.52 -4.74
N ASN A 265 12.64 -9.95 -5.99
CA ASN A 265 13.54 -11.06 -6.32
C ASN A 265 14.95 -10.50 -6.49
N ALA A 266 15.71 -10.46 -5.39
CA ALA A 266 17.12 -10.07 -5.37
C ALA A 266 18.03 -11.02 -6.17
N ASP A 267 17.52 -12.15 -6.66
CA ASP A 267 18.30 -13.15 -7.41
C ASP A 267 18.15 -13.04 -8.95
N CYS A 268 17.21 -12.22 -9.45
CA CYS A 268 17.10 -11.86 -10.86
C CYS A 268 16.76 -10.37 -10.89
N GLY A 269 17.67 -9.53 -11.34
CA GLY A 269 17.63 -8.06 -11.30
C GLY A 269 16.40 -7.34 -11.87
N ASP A 270 15.24 -7.98 -12.00
CA ASP A 270 14.02 -7.45 -12.57
C ASP A 270 12.88 -7.47 -11.55
N ALA A 271 12.70 -6.37 -10.82
CA ALA A 271 11.39 -6.04 -10.29
C ALA A 271 10.45 -5.82 -11.50
N ASP A 272 9.43 -6.65 -11.63
CA ASP A 272 8.47 -6.51 -12.73
C ASP A 272 7.46 -5.40 -12.39
N PRO A 273 7.60 -4.19 -12.96
CA PRO A 273 6.77 -3.03 -12.62
C PRO A 273 5.35 -3.14 -13.15
N TYR A 274 5.06 -4.18 -13.90
CA TYR A 274 3.82 -4.37 -14.65
C TYR A 274 2.83 -5.32 -13.97
N MET A 275 3.19 -5.87 -12.81
CA MET A 275 2.28 -6.72 -12.06
C MET A 275 1.41 -5.90 -11.11
N VAL A 276 0.10 -6.08 -11.19
CA VAL A 276 -0.90 -5.33 -10.42
C VAL A 276 -1.94 -6.28 -9.86
N ALA A 277 -2.31 -6.09 -8.60
CA ALA A 277 -3.49 -6.72 -8.01
C ALA A 277 -4.65 -5.74 -8.00
N SER A 278 -5.84 -6.22 -8.35
CA SER A 278 -7.09 -5.45 -8.30
C SER A 278 -8.15 -6.16 -7.47
N ALA A 279 -8.97 -5.40 -6.77
CA ALA A 279 -10.12 -5.89 -6.02
C ALA A 279 -11.38 -5.15 -6.46
N SER A 280 -12.49 -5.88 -6.56
CA SER A 280 -13.74 -5.33 -7.06
C SER A 280 -14.92 -5.65 -6.13
N SER A 281 -16.00 -4.88 -6.31
CA SER A 281 -17.27 -5.12 -5.63
C SER A 281 -17.97 -6.41 -6.06
N ASP A 282 -17.45 -7.15 -7.06
CA ASP A 282 -17.87 -8.51 -7.41
C ASP A 282 -17.34 -9.58 -6.44
N GLY A 283 -16.50 -9.17 -5.46
CA GLY A 283 -15.92 -10.06 -4.47
C GLY A 283 -14.67 -10.79 -4.96
N VAL A 284 -14.11 -10.40 -6.09
CA VAL A 284 -12.96 -11.07 -6.70
C VAL A 284 -11.71 -10.18 -6.59
N ILE A 285 -10.60 -10.82 -6.23
CA ILE A 285 -9.25 -10.25 -6.30
C ILE A 285 -8.55 -10.93 -7.47
N ARG A 286 -7.99 -10.13 -8.38
CA ARG A 286 -7.26 -10.61 -9.56
C ARG A 286 -5.85 -10.03 -9.58
N VAL A 287 -4.90 -10.82 -10.07
CA VAL A 287 -3.52 -10.39 -10.32
C VAL A 287 -3.30 -10.41 -11.82
N TRP A 288 -2.76 -9.31 -12.33
CA TRP A 288 -2.57 -9.05 -13.75
C TRP A 288 -1.12 -8.75 -14.07
N ASP A 289 -0.69 -9.13 -15.25
CA ASP A 289 0.42 -8.52 -15.95
C ASP A 289 -0.17 -7.56 -17.00
N VAL A 290 -0.02 -6.26 -16.79
CA VAL A 290 -0.65 -5.25 -17.64
C VAL A 290 -0.10 -5.23 -19.08
N ARG A 291 1.08 -5.81 -19.32
CA ARG A 291 1.62 -6.00 -20.68
C ARG A 291 0.78 -6.96 -21.52
N MET A 292 0.01 -7.80 -20.85
CA MET A 292 -0.90 -8.73 -21.52
C MET A 292 -2.22 -8.07 -21.98
N ALA A 293 -2.41 -6.78 -21.68
CA ALA A 293 -3.60 -6.02 -22.06
C ALA A 293 -3.87 -5.99 -23.59
N ASN A 294 -2.83 -6.13 -24.42
CA ASN A 294 -2.94 -6.15 -25.88
C ASN A 294 -3.43 -7.49 -26.45
N LYS A 295 -3.69 -8.49 -25.62
CA LYS A 295 -4.28 -9.75 -26.06
C LYS A 295 -5.80 -9.61 -26.17
N GLU A 296 -6.42 -10.30 -27.14
CA GLU A 296 -7.87 -10.27 -27.36
C GLU A 296 -8.69 -10.65 -26.13
N ASN A 297 -8.13 -11.50 -25.23
CA ASN A 297 -8.74 -11.86 -23.94
C ASN A 297 -7.64 -11.93 -22.88
N PRO A 298 -7.37 -10.86 -22.13
CA PRO A 298 -6.40 -10.89 -21.07
C PRO A 298 -6.88 -11.79 -19.91
N ILE A 299 -6.07 -12.80 -19.58
CA ILE A 299 -6.37 -13.75 -18.50
C ILE A 299 -5.59 -13.32 -17.25
N PRO A 300 -6.23 -13.25 -16.06
CA PRO A 300 -5.53 -12.95 -14.81
C PRO A 300 -4.53 -14.07 -14.48
N LEU A 301 -3.37 -13.69 -13.93
CA LEU A 301 -2.33 -14.63 -13.51
C LEU A 301 -2.73 -15.43 -12.26
N ALA A 302 -3.56 -14.83 -11.40
CA ALA A 302 -4.15 -15.46 -10.22
C ALA A 302 -5.48 -14.80 -9.88
N GLU A 303 -6.37 -15.58 -9.30
CA GLU A 303 -7.70 -15.11 -8.87
C GLU A 303 -8.06 -15.70 -7.51
N ALA A 304 -8.76 -14.92 -6.67
CA ALA A 304 -9.38 -15.37 -5.43
C ALA A 304 -10.76 -14.75 -5.27
N CYS A 305 -11.76 -15.58 -4.94
CA CYS A 305 -13.14 -15.16 -4.74
C CYS A 305 -13.47 -15.17 -3.24
N THR A 306 -13.91 -14.02 -2.72
CA THR A 306 -14.29 -13.84 -1.30
C THR A 306 -15.79 -13.98 -1.07
N LYS A 307 -16.61 -13.95 -2.13
CA LYS A 307 -18.08 -13.90 -2.07
C LYS A 307 -18.63 -12.70 -1.27
N SER A 308 -17.81 -11.69 -1.05
CA SER A 308 -18.14 -10.45 -0.31
C SER A 308 -17.83 -9.24 -1.17
N ARG A 309 -18.62 -8.16 -1.06
CA ARG A 309 -18.36 -6.92 -1.81
C ARG A 309 -17.12 -6.23 -1.28
N LEU A 310 -16.00 -6.29 -1.99
CA LEU A 310 -14.77 -5.66 -1.58
C LEU A 310 -14.88 -4.14 -1.69
N THR A 311 -14.28 -3.44 -0.73
CA THR A 311 -14.30 -1.97 -0.61
C THR A 311 -12.92 -1.36 -0.76
N CYS A 312 -11.87 -2.08 -0.42
CA CYS A 312 -10.48 -1.62 -0.43
C CYS A 312 -9.52 -2.81 -0.53
N LEU A 313 -8.30 -2.53 -0.98
CA LEU A 313 -7.21 -3.50 -1.12
C LEU A 313 -5.89 -2.84 -0.74
N ALA A 314 -5.06 -3.52 0.01
CA ALA A 314 -3.67 -3.13 0.26
C ALA A 314 -2.75 -4.34 0.15
N GLY A 315 -1.48 -4.10 -0.11
CA GLY A 315 -0.49 -5.15 -0.24
C GLY A 315 0.91 -4.71 0.14
N SER A 316 1.73 -5.66 0.56
CA SER A 316 3.13 -5.45 0.87
C SER A 316 3.99 -6.55 0.30
N SER A 317 5.13 -6.16 -0.29
CA SER A 317 6.21 -7.07 -0.56
C SER A 317 6.96 -7.34 0.75
N LEU A 318 6.90 -8.57 1.26
CA LEU A 318 7.78 -8.97 2.35
C LEU A 318 9.23 -8.92 1.82
N LYS A 319 9.98 -7.89 2.18
CA LYS A 319 11.44 -7.90 2.03
C LYS A 319 11.96 -9.00 2.97
N SER A 320 12.47 -10.10 2.42
CA SER A 320 13.22 -11.08 3.19
C SER A 320 14.45 -10.36 3.74
N VAL A 321 14.47 -10.09 5.05
CA VAL A 321 15.69 -9.68 5.74
C VAL A 321 16.58 -10.91 5.74
N ARG A 322 17.59 -10.93 4.88
CA ARG A 322 18.72 -11.85 5.06
C ARG A 322 19.31 -11.48 6.41
N GLN A 323 19.16 -12.34 7.41
CA GLN A 323 20.01 -12.28 8.59
C GLN A 323 21.46 -12.31 8.07
N PRO A 324 22.31 -11.34 8.46
CA PRO A 324 23.73 -11.46 8.15
C PRO A 324 24.16 -12.81 8.71
N LYS A 325 24.70 -13.69 7.86
CA LYS A 325 25.40 -14.88 8.32
C LYS A 325 26.49 -14.34 9.25
N LEU A 326 26.33 -14.57 10.56
CA LEU A 326 27.41 -14.43 11.51
C LEU A 326 28.54 -15.27 10.94
N GLY A 327 29.60 -14.60 10.48
CA GLY A 327 30.77 -15.25 9.99
C GLY A 327 31.25 -16.17 11.09
N ALA A 328 31.41 -17.46 10.76
CA ALA A 328 32.16 -18.37 11.58
C ALA A 328 33.55 -17.74 11.73
N SER A 329 33.79 -17.13 12.89
CA SER A 329 35.09 -16.66 13.28
C SER A 329 36.04 -17.89 13.34
N ALA A 330 37.10 -17.80 12.59
CA ALA A 330 38.24 -18.69 12.68
C ALA A 330 38.76 -18.66 14.12
N ILE A 331 38.42 -19.68 14.89
CA ILE A 331 39.15 -20.11 16.08
C ILE A 331 39.53 -21.52 15.74
N ASP A 332 40.75 -21.65 15.25
CA ASP A 332 41.61 -22.84 15.30
C ASP A 332 42.84 -22.55 14.45
N LYS A 333 43.89 -22.10 15.11
CA LYS A 333 45.31 -22.35 14.80
C LYS A 333 46.21 -21.43 15.65
N GLU A 334 46.38 -21.79 16.89
CA GLU A 334 47.60 -21.50 17.67
C GLU A 334 47.64 -22.45 18.86
N GLN A 335 48.02 -23.67 18.58
CA GLN A 335 48.66 -24.62 19.52
C GLN A 335 49.47 -25.58 18.67
N ASP A 336 50.71 -25.22 18.46
CA ASP A 336 51.84 -26.13 18.41
C ASP A 336 53.08 -25.37 17.88
N ALA A 337 53.91 -24.92 18.81
CA ALA A 337 55.37 -24.74 18.59
C ALA A 337 56.00 -24.11 19.85
N GLY A 338 56.83 -24.87 20.54
CA GLY A 338 57.84 -24.29 21.44
C GLY A 338 57.93 -24.86 22.82
N ALA A 339 58.11 -26.14 22.92
CA ALA A 339 58.91 -26.70 24.05
C ALA A 339 60.31 -26.96 23.53
N GLU A 340 61.29 -26.20 24.01
CA GLU A 340 62.66 -26.67 24.24
C GLU A 340 63.55 -25.54 24.80
N ASP A 341 64.18 -25.92 25.90
CA ASP A 341 65.47 -25.47 26.41
C ASP A 341 65.62 -24.07 27.03
N SER A 342 65.81 -24.02 28.31
CA SER A 342 67.20 -24.04 28.87
C SER A 342 67.19 -23.87 30.40
N GLN A 343 67.76 -24.84 31.02
CA GLN A 343 68.38 -24.79 32.35
C GLN A 343 69.42 -23.67 32.41
N ILE A 344 69.66 -23.21 33.62
CA ILE A 344 70.98 -22.92 34.26
C ILE A 344 71.05 -21.54 34.93
N HIS A 345 71.36 -21.65 36.24
CA HIS A 345 72.01 -20.69 37.18
C HIS A 345 71.25 -19.56 37.83
N GLN A 346 71.18 -19.63 38.98
CA GLN A 346 71.51 -19.42 40.38
C GLN A 346 70.32 -19.10 41.23
#